data_46f4cf1d26ddde1c484715c1a51370b7
#
_entry.id   46f4cf1d26ddde1c484715c1a51370b7
#
_cell.length_a   1.000
_cell.length_b   1.000
_cell.length_c   1.000
_cell.angle_alpha   90.00
_cell.angle_beta   90.00
_cell.angle_gamma   90.00
#
_symmetry.space_group_name_H-M   'P 1'
#
loop_
_entity.id
_entity.type
_entity.pdbx_description
1 polymer ?
#
loop_
_entity_poly.entity_id
_entity_poly.type
_entity_poly.pdbx_seq_one_letter_code
_entity_poly.pdbx_strand_id
1 'polypeptide(L)'
;MKHLYLILFLSIVSISNLFAQKEVFNNELYIGAGAGAYASRVDFVPGIPQNLKFDYHAGVSAKYITQKHLGLIVEANYSRRGWVEEFDEGSDFSYSRTLNYLEIPFMTHAYFGNKTRFIINVCPQLSFLINDKQERSIALAQDLEDRRVPDPEAPIGVQYSPIEDLKKIDYGIVGGLGIELNTGIGAFDVEGRYYFGLGDVFESRRSRNAYFGRSAHRIIEAKLTYYLQIR
;
A
#
# COMPACT_ATOMS: atom_id res chain seq x y z
N MET A 1 -26.78 32.28 5.75
CA MET A 1 -25.87 31.17 5.45
C MET A 1 -24.70 31.58 4.56
N LYS A 2 -24.89 32.30 3.46
CA LYS A 2 -23.76 32.72 2.55
C LYS A 2 -22.65 33.51 3.23
N HIS A 3 -23.00 34.42 4.18
CA HIS A 3 -22.03 35.20 4.92
C HIS A 3 -21.22 34.39 5.93
N LEU A 4 -21.78 33.31 6.47
CA LEU A 4 -21.07 32.41 7.38
C LEU A 4 -19.93 31.64 6.67
N TYR A 5 -20.18 31.17 5.47
CA TYR A 5 -19.15 30.51 4.65
C TYR A 5 -18.05 31.48 4.21
N LEU A 6 -18.40 32.73 3.93
CA LEU A 6 -17.42 33.77 3.59
C LEU A 6 -16.52 34.11 4.78
N ILE A 7 -17.07 34.21 5.98
CA ILE A 7 -16.30 34.44 7.21
C ILE A 7 -15.38 33.25 7.51
N LEU A 8 -15.90 32.01 7.34
CA LEU A 8 -15.11 30.80 7.54
C LEU A 8 -13.95 30.71 6.51
N PHE A 9 -14.22 31.03 5.25
CA PHE A 9 -13.20 31.06 4.20
C PHE A 9 -12.14 32.16 4.46
N LEU A 10 -12.56 33.36 4.85
CA LEU A 10 -11.64 34.45 5.22
C LEU A 10 -10.80 34.12 6.46
N SER A 11 -11.35 33.42 7.45
CA SER A 11 -10.60 32.99 8.62
C SER A 11 -9.55 31.92 8.28
N ILE A 12 -9.84 31.00 7.37
CA ILE A 12 -8.88 29.99 6.88
C ILE A 12 -7.74 30.65 6.10
N VAL A 13 -8.05 31.64 5.24
CA VAL A 13 -7.05 32.41 4.49
C VAL A 13 -6.18 33.29 5.41
N SER A 14 -6.74 33.81 6.51
CA SER A 14 -5.99 34.60 7.49
C SER A 14 -5.01 33.76 8.30
N ILE A 15 -5.35 32.50 8.60
CA ILE A 15 -4.49 31.56 9.32
C ILE A 15 -3.26 31.17 8.46
N SER A 16 -3.40 31.08 7.13
CA SER A 16 -2.30 30.75 6.24
C SER A 16 -1.19 31.84 6.20
N ASN A 17 -1.51 33.10 6.49
CA ASN A 17 -0.54 34.18 6.52
C ASN A 17 0.28 34.24 7.84
N LEU A 18 -0.19 33.63 8.93
CA LEU A 18 0.54 33.53 10.20
C LEU A 18 1.76 32.59 10.15
N PHE A 19 1.78 31.66 9.18
CA PHE A 19 2.90 30.73 8.96
C PHE A 19 3.95 31.24 7.97
N ALA A 20 3.83 32.47 7.47
CA ALA A 20 4.72 33.05 6.46
C ALA A 20 5.97 33.74 7.05
N GLN A 21 6.29 33.56 8.31
CA GLN A 21 7.61 33.96 8.83
C GLN A 21 8.64 32.95 8.36
N LYS A 22 9.36 33.31 7.32
CA LYS A 22 10.42 32.52 6.68
C LYS A 22 11.63 32.45 7.62
N GLU A 23 11.60 31.51 8.60
CA GLU A 23 12.86 31.07 9.20
C GLU A 23 13.76 30.56 8.07
N VAL A 24 15.00 30.99 8.04
CA VAL A 24 15.99 30.46 7.08
C VAL A 24 16.30 29.03 7.50
N PHE A 25 15.55 28.08 6.94
CA PHE A 25 15.76 26.66 7.19
C PHE A 25 16.81 26.15 6.21
N ASN A 26 17.85 25.53 6.70
CA ASN A 26 18.81 24.83 5.85
C ASN A 26 18.17 23.51 5.39
N ASN A 27 17.99 23.38 4.08
CA ASN A 27 17.46 22.16 3.50
C ASN A 27 18.35 20.96 3.81
N GLU A 28 17.75 19.86 4.25
CA GLU A 28 18.46 18.63 4.59
C GLU A 28 18.09 17.54 3.59
N LEU A 29 19.09 16.80 3.12
CA LEU A 29 18.93 15.66 2.23
C LEU A 29 19.44 14.39 2.89
N TYR A 30 18.61 13.36 2.89
CA TYR A 30 18.92 12.04 3.41
C TYR A 30 18.72 10.99 2.33
N ILE A 31 19.57 9.97 2.35
CA ILE A 31 19.33 8.71 1.64
C ILE A 31 19.12 7.61 2.67
N GLY A 32 18.27 6.65 2.36
CA GLY A 32 17.94 5.58 3.28
C GLY A 32 17.70 4.26 2.58
N ALA A 33 17.75 3.21 3.40
CA ALA A 33 17.33 1.87 3.03
C ALA A 33 16.43 1.32 4.14
N GLY A 34 15.39 0.60 3.75
CA GLY A 34 14.44 0.07 4.71
C GLY A 34 13.85 -1.25 4.27
N ALA A 35 13.30 -1.95 5.24
CA ALA A 35 12.58 -3.19 5.04
C ALA A 35 11.39 -3.26 6.02
N GLY A 36 10.42 -4.08 5.69
CA GLY A 36 9.24 -4.24 6.53
C GLY A 36 8.45 -5.50 6.21
N ALA A 37 7.37 -5.66 6.98
CA ALA A 37 6.42 -6.74 6.84
C ALA A 37 5.07 -6.19 6.38
N TYR A 38 4.38 -6.97 5.56
CA TYR A 38 3.03 -6.74 5.09
C TYR A 38 2.06 -7.76 5.67
N ALA A 39 0.87 -7.29 6.03
CA ALA A 39 -0.32 -8.10 6.16
C ALA A 39 -1.30 -7.62 5.08
N SER A 40 -1.47 -8.41 4.03
CA SER A 40 -2.21 -8.02 2.82
C SER A 40 -3.44 -8.91 2.60
N ARG A 41 -4.45 -8.33 1.98
CA ARG A 41 -5.62 -9.00 1.40
C ARG A 41 -6.12 -8.20 0.20
N VAL A 42 -7.03 -8.80 -0.56
CA VAL A 42 -7.72 -8.13 -1.69
C VAL A 42 -9.21 -8.01 -1.39
N ASP A 43 -9.76 -6.83 -1.53
CA ASP A 43 -11.18 -6.53 -1.37
C ASP A 43 -11.92 -6.91 -2.67
N PHE A 44 -12.44 -8.14 -2.73
CA PHE A 44 -13.16 -8.66 -3.89
C PHE A 44 -14.67 -8.37 -3.82
N VAL A 45 -15.26 -8.10 -4.99
CA VAL A 45 -16.71 -8.04 -5.17
C VAL A 45 -17.07 -8.84 -6.43
N PRO A 46 -17.76 -9.99 -6.30
CA PRO A 46 -18.26 -10.64 -5.06
C PRO A 46 -17.14 -11.03 -4.11
N GLY A 47 -17.44 -11.07 -2.81
CA GLY A 47 -16.48 -11.35 -1.76
C GLY A 47 -15.95 -12.78 -1.81
N ILE A 48 -14.66 -12.95 -1.57
CA ILE A 48 -13.98 -14.23 -1.42
C ILE A 48 -13.52 -14.33 0.04
N PRO A 49 -13.82 -15.42 0.76
CA PRO A 49 -13.25 -15.67 2.09
C PRO A 49 -11.72 -15.70 2.03
N GLN A 50 -11.04 -14.95 2.90
CA GLN A 50 -9.60 -14.82 2.87
C GLN A 50 -9.01 -14.65 4.26
N ASN A 51 -7.85 -15.25 4.46
CA ASN A 51 -6.94 -14.96 5.56
C ASN A 51 -5.94 -13.86 5.16
N LEU A 52 -5.37 -13.18 6.15
CA LEU A 52 -4.29 -12.22 5.92
C LEU A 52 -3.06 -12.95 5.38
N LYS A 53 -2.53 -12.46 4.26
CA LYS A 53 -1.25 -12.93 3.72
C LYS A 53 -0.13 -12.09 4.29
N PHE A 54 0.80 -12.76 4.96
CA PHE A 54 2.01 -12.13 5.48
C PHE A 54 3.16 -12.29 4.49
N ASP A 55 3.79 -11.16 4.16
CA ASP A 55 4.91 -11.09 3.24
C ASP A 55 5.83 -9.92 3.65
N TYR A 56 6.83 -9.59 2.84
CA TYR A 56 7.82 -8.57 3.14
C TYR A 56 8.01 -7.61 1.96
N HIS A 57 8.64 -6.48 2.28
CA HIS A 57 9.14 -5.52 1.29
C HIS A 57 10.48 -4.97 1.74
N ALA A 58 11.27 -4.49 0.78
CA ALA A 58 12.52 -3.80 1.04
C ALA A 58 12.82 -2.81 -0.09
N GLY A 59 13.53 -1.74 0.23
CA GLY A 59 13.82 -0.74 -0.77
C GLY A 59 14.75 0.38 -0.29
N VAL A 60 14.86 1.38 -1.14
CA VAL A 60 15.66 2.59 -0.90
C VAL A 60 14.77 3.82 -0.90
N SER A 61 15.23 4.87 -0.25
CA SER A 61 14.48 6.11 -0.11
C SER A 61 15.39 7.34 -0.16
N ALA A 62 14.81 8.45 -0.62
CA ALA A 62 15.39 9.78 -0.50
C ALA A 62 14.41 10.65 0.28
N LYS A 63 14.87 11.29 1.37
CA LYS A 63 14.11 12.19 2.20
C LYS A 63 14.70 13.59 2.11
N TYR A 64 13.88 14.55 1.73
CA TYR A 64 14.27 15.95 1.58
C TYR A 64 13.42 16.82 2.49
N ILE A 65 14.05 17.44 3.49
CA ILE A 65 13.42 18.36 4.43
C ILE A 65 13.55 19.76 3.88
N THR A 66 12.42 20.40 3.61
CA THR A 66 12.34 21.73 2.98
C THR A 66 12.03 22.84 3.96
N GLN A 67 11.38 22.49 5.07
CA GLN A 67 10.94 23.44 6.09
C GLN A 67 10.95 22.76 7.46
N LYS A 68 10.95 23.56 8.51
CA LYS A 68 10.70 23.06 9.86
C LYS A 68 9.36 22.30 9.89
N HIS A 69 9.40 21.05 10.28
CA HIS A 69 8.28 20.13 10.36
C HIS A 69 7.72 19.57 9.03
N LEU A 70 8.32 19.90 7.88
CA LEU A 70 7.81 19.44 6.58
C LEU A 70 8.93 19.01 5.63
N GLY A 71 8.73 17.87 5.00
CA GLY A 71 9.62 17.32 3.98
C GLY A 71 8.87 16.48 2.96
N LEU A 72 9.63 15.91 2.07
CA LEU A 72 9.19 14.99 1.03
C LEU A 72 10.03 13.72 1.12
N ILE A 73 9.39 12.56 0.89
CA ILE A 73 10.07 11.27 0.79
C ILE A 73 9.64 10.61 -0.52
N VAL A 74 10.62 10.12 -1.27
CA VAL A 74 10.40 9.25 -2.42
C VAL A 74 11.06 7.91 -2.13
N GLU A 75 10.36 6.82 -2.38
CA GLU A 75 10.90 5.48 -2.19
C GLU A 75 10.81 4.66 -3.48
N ALA A 76 11.65 3.65 -3.57
CA ALA A 76 11.55 2.58 -4.54
C ALA A 76 11.67 1.25 -3.79
N ASN A 77 10.55 0.53 -3.66
CA ASN A 77 10.46 -0.69 -2.88
C ASN A 77 10.13 -1.88 -3.78
N TYR A 78 10.85 -2.98 -3.61
CA TYR A 78 10.39 -4.28 -4.05
C TYR A 78 9.47 -4.84 -2.98
N SER A 79 8.27 -5.25 -3.35
CA SER A 79 7.26 -5.76 -2.42
C SER A 79 6.63 -7.05 -2.89
N ARG A 80 6.24 -7.86 -1.92
CA ARG A 80 5.45 -9.07 -2.11
C ARG A 80 4.14 -8.87 -1.37
N ARG A 81 3.02 -9.08 -2.07
CA ARG A 81 1.67 -8.95 -1.51
C ARG A 81 0.70 -9.84 -2.27
N GLY A 82 -0.50 -10.00 -1.77
CA GLY A 82 -1.51 -10.83 -2.42
C GLY A 82 -2.58 -11.28 -1.45
N TRP A 83 -3.06 -12.51 -1.61
CA TRP A 83 -4.08 -13.08 -0.74
C TRP A 83 -3.91 -14.59 -0.56
N VAL A 84 -4.53 -15.11 0.49
CA VAL A 84 -4.69 -16.53 0.78
C VAL A 84 -6.17 -16.77 0.94
N GLU A 85 -6.73 -17.69 0.17
CA GLU A 85 -8.14 -18.04 0.27
C GLU A 85 -8.40 -18.96 1.44
N GLU A 86 -9.56 -18.77 2.07
CA GLU A 86 -10.04 -19.59 3.17
C GLU A 86 -11.07 -20.57 2.64
N PHE A 87 -10.88 -21.85 2.93
CA PHE A 87 -11.77 -22.94 2.57
C PHE A 87 -12.41 -23.53 3.82
N ASP A 88 -13.47 -24.35 3.63
CA ASP A 88 -14.18 -24.99 4.73
C ASP A 88 -13.25 -25.88 5.57
N GLU A 89 -13.52 -25.97 6.87
CA GLU A 89 -12.75 -26.80 7.81
C GLU A 89 -12.77 -28.27 7.35
N GLY A 90 -11.58 -28.87 7.26
CA GLY A 90 -11.39 -30.25 6.81
C GLY A 90 -11.26 -30.40 5.28
N SER A 91 -11.30 -29.32 4.53
CA SER A 91 -11.00 -29.34 3.10
C SER A 91 -9.49 -29.47 2.86
N ASP A 92 -9.11 -30.33 1.90
CA ASP A 92 -7.73 -30.43 1.40
C ASP A 92 -7.37 -29.34 0.41
N PHE A 93 -8.24 -28.35 0.23
CA PHE A 93 -8.04 -27.25 -0.71
C PHE A 93 -7.24 -26.12 -0.07
N SER A 94 -6.27 -25.62 -0.82
CA SER A 94 -5.56 -24.38 -0.50
C SER A 94 -5.24 -23.61 -1.75
N TYR A 95 -5.32 -22.28 -1.64
CA TYR A 95 -4.94 -21.36 -2.72
C TYR A 95 -4.30 -20.10 -2.15
N SER A 96 -3.17 -19.73 -2.72
CA SER A 96 -2.47 -18.49 -2.41
C SER A 96 -1.93 -17.87 -3.69
N ARG A 97 -2.09 -16.56 -3.84
CA ARG A 97 -1.47 -15.81 -4.91
C ARG A 97 -0.57 -14.73 -4.37
N THR A 98 0.67 -14.72 -4.86
CA THR A 98 1.69 -13.72 -4.51
C THR A 98 1.97 -12.87 -5.74
N LEU A 99 1.84 -11.57 -5.58
CA LEU A 99 2.13 -10.56 -6.60
C LEU A 99 3.36 -9.78 -6.18
N ASN A 100 4.37 -9.73 -7.04
CA ASN A 100 5.59 -8.98 -6.80
C ASN A 100 5.53 -7.65 -7.53
N TYR A 101 5.74 -6.56 -6.80
CA TYR A 101 5.65 -5.20 -7.33
C TYR A 101 6.93 -4.40 -7.13
N LEU A 102 7.19 -3.49 -8.04
CA LEU A 102 8.01 -2.30 -7.80
C LEU A 102 7.05 -1.18 -7.38
N GLU A 103 7.20 -0.67 -6.17
CA GLU A 103 6.35 0.37 -5.60
C GLU A 103 7.10 1.69 -5.50
N ILE A 104 6.45 2.77 -5.91
CA ILE A 104 7.00 4.12 -5.90
C ILE A 104 6.02 5.04 -5.16
N PRO A 105 6.08 5.10 -3.82
CA PRO A 105 5.36 6.09 -3.03
C PRO A 105 6.07 7.44 -3.09
N PHE A 106 5.29 8.53 -3.19
CA PHE A 106 5.76 9.90 -3.14
C PHE A 106 5.08 10.63 -1.97
N MET A 107 5.78 10.69 -0.82
CA MET A 107 5.19 11.06 0.46
C MET A 107 5.42 12.52 0.85
N THR A 108 4.37 13.16 1.31
CA THR A 108 4.49 14.32 2.19
C THR A 108 4.85 13.81 3.58
N HIS A 109 5.93 14.33 4.13
CA HIS A 109 6.49 13.96 5.42
C HIS A 109 6.32 15.12 6.40
N ALA A 110 5.50 14.94 7.42
CA ALA A 110 5.38 15.86 8.53
C ALA A 110 6.01 15.25 9.78
N TYR A 111 6.78 16.04 10.52
CA TYR A 111 7.44 15.58 11.75
C TYR A 111 7.38 16.60 12.88
N PHE A 112 7.33 16.11 14.12
CA PHE A 112 7.24 16.91 15.34
C PHE A 112 8.22 16.39 16.39
N GLY A 113 9.03 17.25 16.95
CA GLY A 113 10.07 16.91 17.92
C GLY A 113 11.48 17.22 17.39
N ASN A 114 12.49 16.86 18.16
CA ASN A 114 13.89 17.16 17.82
C ASN A 114 14.71 15.87 17.65
N LYS A 115 15.21 15.30 18.75
CA LYS A 115 16.00 14.06 18.72
C LYS A 115 15.11 12.83 18.46
N THR A 116 13.97 12.79 19.13
CA THR A 116 12.89 11.85 18.85
C THR A 116 11.77 12.62 18.18
N ARG A 117 11.37 12.21 16.98
CA ARG A 117 10.34 12.89 16.19
C ARG A 117 9.16 11.94 16.01
N PHE A 118 7.95 12.44 16.23
CA PHE A 118 6.74 11.79 15.75
C PHE A 118 6.57 12.14 14.28
N ILE A 119 6.31 11.14 13.43
CA ILE A 119 6.20 11.33 11.99
C ILE A 119 4.82 10.94 11.46
N ILE A 120 4.35 11.71 10.49
CA ILE A 120 3.11 11.46 9.76
C ILE A 120 3.44 11.53 8.28
N ASN A 121 3.14 10.46 7.56
CA ASN A 121 3.37 10.36 6.12
C ASN A 121 2.05 10.08 5.40
N VAL A 122 1.80 10.79 4.31
CA VAL A 122 0.65 10.54 3.42
C VAL A 122 1.11 10.67 1.97
N CYS A 123 0.71 9.72 1.13
CA CYS A 123 1.12 9.75 -0.28
C CYS A 123 0.17 9.04 -1.23
N PRO A 124 0.14 9.45 -2.51
CA PRO A 124 -0.17 8.57 -3.60
C PRO A 124 0.97 7.56 -3.80
N GLN A 125 0.62 6.33 -4.15
CA GLN A 125 1.56 5.26 -4.50
C GLN A 125 1.20 4.67 -5.84
N LEU A 126 2.21 4.50 -6.70
CA LEU A 126 2.13 3.71 -7.91
C LEU A 126 2.91 2.42 -7.72
N SER A 127 2.38 1.32 -8.27
CA SER A 127 2.99 0.00 -8.15
C SER A 127 2.93 -0.71 -9.50
N PHE A 128 4.07 -1.22 -9.93
CA PHE A 128 4.23 -1.91 -11.21
C PHE A 128 4.42 -3.40 -10.95
N LEU A 129 3.52 -4.22 -11.48
CA LEU A 129 3.60 -5.68 -11.36
C LEU A 129 4.80 -6.20 -12.15
N ILE A 130 5.69 -6.91 -11.45
CA ILE A 130 6.88 -7.55 -12.04
C ILE A 130 6.51 -8.96 -12.48
N ASN A 131 5.96 -9.74 -11.55
CA ASN A 131 5.49 -11.11 -11.80
C ASN A 131 4.48 -11.53 -10.73
N ASP A 132 3.83 -12.67 -10.95
CA ASP A 132 2.96 -13.31 -9.97
C ASP A 132 3.29 -14.80 -9.84
N LYS A 133 2.93 -15.35 -8.68
CA LYS A 133 3.04 -16.78 -8.37
C LYS A 133 1.74 -17.26 -7.75
N GLN A 134 1.21 -18.33 -8.31
CA GLN A 134 0.05 -19.04 -7.77
C GLN A 134 0.52 -20.34 -7.12
N GLU A 135 0.01 -20.61 -5.92
CA GLU A 135 0.22 -21.86 -5.20
C GLU A 135 -1.14 -22.45 -4.88
N ARG A 136 -1.34 -23.71 -5.23
CA ARG A 136 -2.59 -24.45 -5.01
C ARG A 136 -2.29 -25.89 -4.59
N SER A 137 -3.17 -26.49 -3.78
CA SER A 137 -3.05 -27.90 -3.42
C SER A 137 -3.32 -28.79 -4.63
N ILE A 138 -2.80 -30.00 -4.59
CA ILE A 138 -3.04 -31.03 -5.63
C ILE A 138 -4.53 -31.35 -5.73
N ALA A 139 -5.22 -31.47 -4.60
CA ALA A 139 -6.65 -31.72 -4.54
C ALA A 139 -7.46 -30.63 -5.26
N LEU A 140 -7.12 -29.34 -5.03
CA LEU A 140 -7.76 -28.23 -5.74
C LEU A 140 -7.45 -28.25 -7.23
N ALA A 141 -6.22 -28.59 -7.63
CA ALA A 141 -5.84 -28.66 -9.03
C ALA A 141 -6.62 -29.75 -9.77
N GLN A 142 -6.84 -30.91 -9.14
CA GLN A 142 -7.64 -32.01 -9.68
C GLN A 142 -9.12 -31.63 -9.79
N ASP A 143 -9.69 -31.05 -8.73
CA ASP A 143 -11.08 -30.59 -8.74
C ASP A 143 -11.37 -29.58 -9.85
N LEU A 144 -10.43 -28.67 -10.09
CA LEU A 144 -10.53 -27.70 -11.20
C LEU A 144 -10.48 -28.37 -12.58
N GLU A 145 -9.69 -29.42 -12.72
CA GLU A 145 -9.56 -30.15 -13.95
C GLU A 145 -10.85 -30.97 -14.26
N ASP A 146 -11.44 -31.55 -13.22
CA ASP A 146 -12.70 -32.31 -13.31
C ASP A 146 -13.90 -31.36 -13.59
N ARG A 147 -13.90 -30.14 -13.07
CA ARG A 147 -14.94 -29.11 -13.31
C ARG A 147 -14.80 -28.39 -14.65
N ARG A 148 -13.80 -28.69 -15.45
CA ARG A 148 -13.70 -28.16 -16.84
C ARG A 148 -14.85 -28.57 -17.75
N VAL A 149 -15.63 -29.59 -17.34
CA VAL A 149 -16.94 -29.85 -17.92
C VAL A 149 -17.93 -28.83 -17.35
N PRO A 150 -18.54 -27.95 -18.14
CA PRO A 150 -19.45 -26.93 -17.63
C PRO A 150 -20.64 -27.59 -16.94
N ASP A 151 -20.68 -27.58 -15.64
CA ASP A 151 -21.88 -27.81 -14.87
C ASP A 151 -22.60 -26.48 -14.71
N PRO A 152 -23.74 -26.25 -15.39
CA PRO A 152 -24.47 -24.98 -15.29
C PRO A 152 -25.06 -24.72 -13.91
N GLU A 153 -25.12 -25.71 -13.01
CA GLU A 153 -25.67 -25.62 -11.67
C GLU A 153 -24.58 -25.56 -10.58
N ALA A 154 -23.30 -25.74 -10.95
CA ALA A 154 -22.24 -25.59 -9.97
C ALA A 154 -22.25 -24.18 -9.41
N PRO A 155 -22.26 -24.01 -8.05
CA PRO A 155 -22.12 -22.70 -7.45
C PRO A 155 -20.80 -22.11 -7.98
N ILE A 156 -20.91 -20.95 -8.60
CA ILE A 156 -19.77 -20.21 -9.17
C ILE A 156 -18.88 -19.75 -8.01
N GLY A 157 -18.19 -20.68 -7.41
CA GLY A 157 -17.05 -20.40 -6.55
C GLY A 157 -15.86 -20.15 -7.46
N VAL A 158 -15.66 -18.90 -7.83
CA VAL A 158 -14.61 -18.51 -8.77
C VAL A 158 -13.36 -18.09 -8.06
N GLN A 159 -13.21 -18.62 -6.90
CA GLN A 159 -12.06 -18.35 -6.09
C GLN A 159 -10.74 -18.54 -6.85
N TYR A 160 -10.69 -19.45 -7.75
CA TYR A 160 -9.48 -19.91 -8.43
C TYR A 160 -9.65 -20.04 -9.95
N SER A 161 -10.64 -19.38 -10.51
CA SER A 161 -10.67 -19.27 -11.97
C SER A 161 -9.30 -18.76 -12.43
N PRO A 162 -8.71 -19.35 -13.46
CA PRO A 162 -7.47 -18.87 -14.02
C PRO A 162 -7.71 -17.52 -14.71
N ILE A 163 -8.02 -16.49 -13.92
CA ILE A 163 -8.01 -15.13 -14.40
C ILE A 163 -6.53 -14.79 -14.53
N GLU A 164 -6.02 -14.99 -15.73
CA GLU A 164 -4.62 -14.75 -16.06
C GLU A 164 -4.33 -13.27 -16.23
N ASP A 165 -5.35 -12.47 -16.55
CA ASP A 165 -5.19 -11.07 -16.90
C ASP A 165 -5.12 -10.16 -15.67
N LEU A 166 -3.93 -10.11 -15.06
CA LEU A 166 -3.60 -9.14 -14.02
C LEU A 166 -3.29 -7.78 -14.63
N LYS A 167 -3.80 -6.74 -14.00
CA LYS A 167 -3.37 -5.38 -14.32
C LYS A 167 -1.91 -5.17 -13.92
N LYS A 168 -1.13 -4.63 -14.84
CA LYS A 168 0.30 -4.37 -14.62
C LYS A 168 0.57 -3.19 -13.71
N ILE A 169 -0.41 -2.30 -13.53
CA ILE A 169 -0.29 -1.09 -12.73
C ILE A 169 -1.38 -1.12 -11.66
N ASP A 170 -0.96 -0.98 -10.42
CA ASP A 170 -1.82 -0.72 -9.26
C ASP A 170 -1.49 0.66 -8.68
N TYR A 171 -2.49 1.33 -8.14
CA TYR A 171 -2.35 2.64 -7.54
C TYR A 171 -3.28 2.81 -6.36
N GLY A 172 -2.85 3.63 -5.41
CA GLY A 172 -3.61 3.86 -4.19
C GLY A 172 -3.05 4.99 -3.35
N ILE A 173 -3.53 5.07 -2.13
CA ILE A 173 -3.10 6.05 -1.13
C ILE A 173 -2.51 5.30 0.06
N VAL A 174 -1.36 5.77 0.54
CA VAL A 174 -0.73 5.30 1.78
C VAL A 174 -0.86 6.39 2.83
N GLY A 175 -1.24 6.00 4.04
CA GLY A 175 -1.14 6.82 5.24
C GLY A 175 -0.30 6.09 6.29
N GLY A 176 0.63 6.79 6.93
CA GLY A 176 1.54 6.22 7.92
C GLY A 176 1.76 7.12 9.12
N LEU A 177 2.03 6.50 10.25
CA LEU A 177 2.42 7.12 11.52
C LEU A 177 3.63 6.40 12.07
N GLY A 178 4.56 7.12 12.68
CA GLY A 178 5.75 6.51 13.22
C GLY A 178 6.57 7.40 14.13
N ILE A 179 7.74 6.88 14.47
CA ILE A 179 8.74 7.55 15.29
C ILE A 179 10.08 7.53 14.56
N GLU A 180 10.69 8.69 14.42
CA GLU A 180 12.06 8.85 13.95
C GLU A 180 12.98 9.12 15.14
N LEU A 181 14.07 8.37 15.20
CA LEU A 181 15.14 8.54 16.20
C LEU A 181 16.40 9.07 15.53
N ASN A 182 16.71 10.35 15.75
CA ASN A 182 17.95 10.96 15.27
C ASN A 182 19.10 10.60 16.20
N THR A 183 20.10 9.91 15.66
CA THR A 183 21.30 9.47 16.36
C THR A 183 22.56 10.16 15.80
N GLY A 184 23.70 9.99 16.45
CA GLY A 184 24.98 10.49 15.91
C GLY A 184 25.47 9.78 14.66
N ILE A 185 24.86 8.66 14.29
CA ILE A 185 25.23 7.84 13.11
C ILE A 185 24.19 7.87 11.99
N GLY A 186 23.07 8.56 12.18
CA GLY A 186 21.95 8.63 11.23
C GLY A 186 20.60 8.63 11.93
N ALA A 187 19.52 8.53 11.18
CA ALA A 187 18.16 8.47 11.70
C ALA A 187 17.52 7.10 11.44
N PHE A 188 16.77 6.62 12.41
CA PHE A 188 15.99 5.37 12.33
C PHE A 188 14.51 5.72 12.40
N ASP A 189 13.77 5.37 11.37
CA ASP A 189 12.32 5.54 11.29
C ASP A 189 11.64 4.20 11.48
N VAL A 190 10.78 4.10 12.50
CA VAL A 190 9.86 2.97 12.71
C VAL A 190 8.46 3.45 12.41
N GLU A 191 7.79 2.83 11.45
CA GLU A 191 6.53 3.32 10.90
C GLU A 191 5.52 2.19 10.71
N GLY A 192 4.26 2.46 11.09
CA GLY A 192 3.10 1.68 10.70
C GLY A 192 2.35 2.42 9.60
N ARG A 193 2.05 1.73 8.48
CA ARG A 193 1.35 2.30 7.32
C ARG A 193 0.12 1.48 6.96
N TYR A 194 -0.82 2.13 6.30
CA TYR A 194 -1.96 1.50 5.68
C TYR A 194 -2.06 1.91 4.22
N TYR A 195 -2.06 0.92 3.31
CA TYR A 195 -2.30 1.12 1.89
C TYR A 195 -3.76 0.84 1.55
N PHE A 196 -4.40 1.83 0.97
CA PHE A 196 -5.74 1.76 0.41
C PHE A 196 -5.67 1.75 -1.11
N GLY A 197 -5.76 0.56 -1.72
CA GLY A 197 -5.78 0.40 -3.16
C GLY A 197 -7.04 1.03 -3.77
N LEU A 198 -6.83 1.85 -4.79
CA LEU A 198 -7.87 2.46 -5.64
C LEU A 198 -7.96 1.72 -6.97
N GLY A 199 -6.85 1.12 -7.41
CA GLY A 199 -6.79 0.26 -8.57
C GLY A 199 -7.35 -1.13 -8.27
N ASP A 200 -7.86 -1.81 -9.31
CA ASP A 200 -8.23 -3.21 -9.26
C ASP A 200 -7.08 -4.09 -9.74
N VAL A 201 -6.89 -5.25 -9.11
CA VAL A 201 -5.90 -6.27 -9.49
C VAL A 201 -6.27 -6.92 -10.82
N PHE A 202 -7.57 -7.16 -11.02
CA PHE A 202 -8.14 -7.72 -12.24
C PHE A 202 -8.91 -6.68 -13.04
N GLU A 203 -9.28 -7.02 -14.28
CA GLU A 203 -10.22 -6.22 -15.05
C GLU A 203 -11.57 -6.12 -14.32
N SER A 204 -12.11 -4.92 -14.20
CA SER A 204 -13.39 -4.66 -13.53
C SER A 204 -14.57 -4.78 -14.51
N ARG A 205 -15.82 -4.80 -13.99
CA ARG A 205 -17.08 -4.91 -14.75
C ARG A 205 -17.29 -3.90 -15.88
N ARG A 206 -16.45 -2.92 -16.04
CA ARG A 206 -16.46 -2.04 -17.21
C ARG A 206 -16.03 -2.75 -18.49
N SER A 207 -15.35 -3.88 -18.38
CA SER A 207 -15.06 -4.82 -19.47
C SER A 207 -16.18 -5.86 -19.55
N ARG A 208 -16.61 -6.23 -20.76
CA ARG A 208 -17.70 -7.22 -20.99
C ARG A 208 -17.42 -8.60 -20.41
N ASN A 209 -16.16 -8.93 -20.12
CA ASN A 209 -15.71 -10.24 -19.65
C ASN A 209 -15.19 -10.20 -18.19
N ALA A 210 -15.40 -9.10 -17.47
CA ALA A 210 -14.88 -8.96 -16.11
C ALA A 210 -15.71 -9.77 -15.13
N TYR A 211 -15.04 -10.60 -14.35
CA TYR A 211 -15.65 -11.40 -13.30
C TYR A 211 -15.89 -10.57 -12.03
N PHE A 212 -14.87 -9.82 -11.61
CA PHE A 212 -14.96 -8.98 -10.42
C PHE A 212 -15.46 -7.56 -10.72
N GLY A 213 -16.38 -7.08 -9.89
CA GLY A 213 -16.78 -5.68 -9.87
C GLY A 213 -15.74 -4.81 -9.17
N ARG A 214 -14.93 -5.42 -8.28
CA ARG A 214 -13.82 -4.82 -7.54
C ARG A 214 -12.81 -5.89 -7.13
N SER A 215 -11.54 -5.53 -7.11
CA SER A 215 -10.45 -6.38 -6.63
C SER A 215 -9.26 -5.51 -6.17
N ALA A 216 -9.44 -4.76 -5.08
CA ALA A 216 -8.48 -3.75 -4.65
C ALA A 216 -7.68 -4.18 -3.41
N HIS A 217 -6.38 -3.94 -3.41
CA HIS A 217 -5.50 -4.25 -2.28
C HIS A 217 -5.85 -3.46 -1.01
N ARG A 218 -5.69 -4.15 0.14
CA ARG A 218 -5.72 -3.59 1.49
C ARG A 218 -4.53 -4.14 2.25
N ILE A 219 -3.61 -3.26 2.66
CA ILE A 219 -2.35 -3.68 3.25
C ILE A 219 -2.09 -2.89 4.53
N ILE A 220 -1.74 -3.62 5.59
CA ILE A 220 -1.13 -3.08 6.79
C ILE A 220 0.37 -3.35 6.68
N GLU A 221 1.17 -2.33 6.94
CA GLU A 221 2.62 -2.37 6.82
C GLU A 221 3.28 -1.95 8.14
N ALA A 222 4.34 -2.66 8.51
CA ALA A 222 5.30 -2.24 9.52
C ALA A 222 6.67 -2.12 8.86
N LYS A 223 7.31 -0.96 8.98
CA LYS A 223 8.57 -0.65 8.28
C LYS A 223 9.62 -0.07 9.23
N LEU A 224 10.85 -0.48 9.04
CA LEU A 224 12.04 0.13 9.62
C LEU A 224 12.90 0.69 8.47
N THR A 225 13.27 1.97 8.56
CA THR A 225 14.15 2.63 7.59
C THR A 225 15.30 3.30 8.32
N TYR A 226 16.51 3.11 7.79
CA TYR A 226 17.71 3.81 8.25
C TYR A 226 18.07 4.89 7.23
N TYR A 227 18.31 6.12 7.71
CA TYR A 227 18.67 7.28 6.90
C TYR A 227 20.03 7.82 7.27
N LEU A 228 20.83 8.13 6.25
CA LEU A 228 22.07 8.89 6.35
C LEU A 228 21.86 10.30 5.80
N GLN A 229 22.25 11.31 6.56
CA GLN A 229 22.23 12.68 6.09
C GLN A 229 23.43 12.90 5.15
N ILE A 230 23.13 13.44 3.97
CA ILE A 230 24.16 13.77 2.96
C ILE A 230 24.43 15.29 2.97
N ARG A 231 23.41 16.07 3.25
CA ARG A 231 23.47 17.53 3.26
C ARG A 231 22.54 18.13 4.31
#